data_4eb60059e9d9292e06f1f8250209a4ec
#
_entry.id   4eb60059e9d9292e06f1f8250209a4ec
#
_cell.length_a   1.000
_cell.length_b   1.000
_cell.length_c   1.000
_cell.angle_alpha   90.00
_cell.angle_beta   90.00
_cell.angle_gamma   90.00
#
_symmetry.space_group_name_H-M   'P 1'
#
loop_
_entity.id
_entity.type
_entity.pdbx_description
1 polymer ?
#
loop_
_entity_poly.entity_id
_entity_poly.type
_entity_poly.pdbx_seq_one_letter_code
_entity_poly.pdbx_strand_id
1 'polypeptide(L)'
;MHKIDFAKLQDQYQLYKTEIDEAIHAVLDKSNYIMGEEITQLEESLQEFTGAKYAISCSSGTDALLLAMMALDIKPGDEVITTPFTFIATAETIAFLGAVPVFVDIDEKTYNIDPSKIEEKISSKAIIPVSLYGQPADMEKIQNIANKHNLKVIIDGAQSFGSTFNNITDSAWGDISTTSFFPAKPLGCFGDGGVVFTDNEELAEKMKSLRVHGQRYHHKYIGIGGRLDTIQAAVLNVKLKHYKKDKK
;
A
#
# COMPACT_ATOMS: atom_id res chain seq x y z
N MET A 1 7.83 33.45 18.18
CA MET A 1 7.99 32.56 17.02
C MET A 1 6.79 31.63 16.98
N HIS A 2 6.03 31.62 15.89
CA HIS A 2 4.99 30.61 15.69
C HIS A 2 5.67 29.26 15.48
N LYS A 3 5.30 28.26 16.30
CA LYS A 3 5.75 26.88 16.13
C LYS A 3 5.10 26.34 14.85
N ILE A 4 5.92 25.87 13.92
CA ILE A 4 5.46 25.18 12.71
C ILE A 4 5.50 23.70 13.02
N ASP A 5 4.34 23.04 13.00
CA ASP A 5 4.24 21.60 13.20
C ASP A 5 4.57 20.88 11.89
N PHE A 6 5.24 19.74 11.99
CA PHE A 6 5.62 18.93 10.82
C PHE A 6 4.40 18.38 10.08
N ALA A 7 3.38 17.97 10.81
CA ALA A 7 2.09 17.54 10.26
C ALA A 7 0.96 18.11 11.11
N LYS A 8 0.02 18.82 10.49
CA LYS A 8 -1.12 19.45 11.17
C LYS A 8 -2.36 18.58 11.13
N LEU A 9 -2.27 17.38 11.71
CA LEU A 9 -3.37 16.41 11.73
C LEU A 9 -4.63 16.96 12.44
N GLN A 10 -4.45 17.80 13.45
CA GLN A 10 -5.56 18.45 14.16
C GLN A 10 -6.33 19.42 13.24
N ASP A 11 -5.64 20.20 12.41
CA ASP A 11 -6.27 21.13 11.49
C ASP A 11 -7.10 20.36 10.45
N GLN A 12 -6.59 19.26 9.91
CA GLN A 12 -7.30 18.39 8.97
C GLN A 12 -8.56 17.78 9.63
N TYR A 13 -8.46 17.32 10.88
CA TYR A 13 -9.63 16.83 11.62
C TYR A 13 -10.69 17.92 11.79
N GLN A 14 -10.30 19.15 12.17
CA GLN A 14 -11.24 20.25 12.35
C GLN A 14 -11.99 20.62 11.06
N LEU A 15 -11.33 20.51 9.89
CA LEU A 15 -11.98 20.78 8.59
C LEU A 15 -13.15 19.83 8.30
N TYR A 16 -13.05 18.57 8.68
CA TYR A 16 -14.03 17.53 8.37
C TYR A 16 -14.67 16.92 9.62
N LYS A 17 -14.55 17.63 10.77
CA LYS A 17 -14.93 17.12 12.10
C LYS A 17 -16.33 16.53 12.12
N THR A 18 -17.33 17.25 11.65
CA THR A 18 -18.73 16.81 11.71
C THR A 18 -18.94 15.50 10.94
N GLU A 19 -18.46 15.42 9.69
CA GLU A 19 -18.59 14.23 8.86
C GLU A 19 -17.84 13.03 9.47
N ILE A 20 -16.65 13.26 10.04
CA ILE A 20 -15.84 12.21 10.67
C ILE A 20 -16.50 11.69 11.94
N ASP A 21 -16.97 12.60 12.81
CA ASP A 21 -17.63 12.21 14.06
C ASP A 21 -18.92 11.43 13.78
N GLU A 22 -19.74 11.87 12.83
CA GLU A 22 -20.95 11.16 12.40
C GLU A 22 -20.62 9.77 11.86
N ALA A 23 -19.59 9.63 11.02
CA ALA A 23 -19.19 8.34 10.46
C ALA A 23 -18.69 7.37 11.54
N ILE A 24 -17.90 7.86 12.50
CA ILE A 24 -17.43 7.03 13.64
C ILE A 24 -18.62 6.61 14.51
N HIS A 25 -19.52 7.53 14.86
CA HIS A 25 -20.71 7.21 15.68
C HIS A 25 -21.62 6.19 15.00
N ALA A 26 -21.81 6.28 13.68
CA ALA A 26 -22.59 5.30 12.93
C ALA A 26 -22.01 3.86 13.05
N VAL A 27 -20.68 3.70 13.10
CA VAL A 27 -20.05 2.40 13.35
C VAL A 27 -20.27 1.94 14.79
N LEU A 28 -20.14 2.85 15.76
CA LEU A 28 -20.34 2.55 17.19
C LEU A 28 -21.80 2.10 17.46
N ASP A 29 -22.77 2.79 16.89
CA ASP A 29 -24.20 2.48 17.05
C ASP A 29 -24.55 1.09 16.50
N LYS A 30 -23.93 0.70 15.37
CA LYS A 30 -24.11 -0.63 14.76
C LYS A 30 -23.29 -1.72 15.46
N SER A 31 -22.26 -1.36 16.23
CA SER A 31 -21.28 -2.27 16.85
C SER A 31 -20.62 -3.26 15.86
N ASN A 32 -20.48 -2.87 14.58
CA ASN A 32 -19.88 -3.68 13.53
C ASN A 32 -18.43 -3.27 13.27
N TYR A 33 -17.52 -3.62 14.21
CA TYR A 33 -16.15 -3.10 14.25
C TYR A 33 -15.18 -3.78 13.27
N ILE A 34 -15.49 -5.01 12.83
CA ILE A 34 -14.61 -5.84 11.98
C ILE A 34 -15.32 -6.21 10.69
N MET A 35 -14.69 -5.90 9.56
CA MET A 35 -15.22 -6.19 8.22
C MET A 35 -16.64 -5.65 7.99
N GLY A 36 -16.94 -4.45 8.52
CA GLY A 36 -18.21 -3.76 8.30
C GLY A 36 -18.38 -3.28 6.86
N GLU A 37 -19.56 -2.78 6.57
CA GLU A 37 -19.94 -2.26 5.24
C GLU A 37 -19.03 -1.12 4.78
N GLU A 38 -18.50 -0.33 5.71
CA GLU A 38 -17.56 0.77 5.48
C GLU A 38 -16.25 0.30 4.84
N ILE A 39 -15.85 -0.95 5.09
CA ILE A 39 -14.67 -1.58 4.43
C ILE A 39 -14.96 -1.77 2.94
N THR A 40 -16.12 -2.33 2.58
CA THR A 40 -16.49 -2.53 1.17
C THR A 40 -16.60 -1.20 0.43
N GLN A 41 -17.25 -0.22 1.04
CA GLN A 41 -17.38 1.13 0.49
C GLN A 41 -16.01 1.79 0.26
N LEU A 42 -15.08 1.62 1.20
CA LEU A 42 -13.72 2.13 1.06
C LEU A 42 -12.98 1.45 -0.10
N GLU A 43 -13.02 0.12 -0.16
CA GLU A 43 -12.36 -0.65 -1.21
C GLU A 43 -12.88 -0.27 -2.60
N GLU A 44 -14.20 -0.12 -2.78
CA GLU A 44 -14.84 0.35 -4.02
C GLU A 44 -14.42 1.79 -4.37
N SER A 45 -14.45 2.71 -3.41
CA SER A 45 -14.03 4.10 -3.62
C SER A 45 -12.55 4.24 -3.98
N LEU A 46 -11.69 3.38 -3.42
CA LEU A 46 -10.27 3.32 -3.73
C LEU A 46 -10.05 2.78 -5.15
N GLN A 47 -10.80 1.76 -5.59
CA GLN A 47 -10.77 1.27 -6.98
C GLN A 47 -11.15 2.38 -7.95
N GLU A 48 -12.24 3.09 -7.70
CA GLU A 48 -12.66 4.22 -8.54
C GLU A 48 -11.61 5.34 -8.58
N PHE A 49 -10.99 5.66 -7.43
CA PHE A 49 -10.00 6.72 -7.34
C PHE A 49 -8.70 6.39 -8.06
N THR A 50 -8.21 5.15 -7.94
CA THR A 50 -6.90 4.71 -8.44
C THR A 50 -6.96 4.14 -9.85
N GLY A 51 -8.11 3.59 -10.26
CA GLY A 51 -8.27 2.85 -11.51
C GLY A 51 -7.83 1.39 -11.42
N ALA A 52 -7.33 0.92 -10.27
CA ALA A 52 -7.04 -0.49 -10.05
C ALA A 52 -8.33 -1.31 -9.95
N LYS A 53 -8.34 -2.53 -10.49
CA LYS A 53 -9.56 -3.38 -10.47
C LYS A 53 -9.92 -3.87 -9.07
N TYR A 54 -8.93 -4.12 -8.23
CA TYR A 54 -9.12 -4.63 -6.88
C TYR A 54 -8.32 -3.79 -5.88
N ALA A 55 -8.97 -3.44 -4.78
CA ALA A 55 -8.38 -2.84 -3.60
C ALA A 55 -8.70 -3.74 -2.40
N ILE A 56 -7.71 -4.13 -1.63
CA ILE A 56 -7.84 -4.99 -0.46
C ILE A 56 -7.26 -4.24 0.73
N SER A 57 -8.10 -3.67 1.57
CA SER A 57 -7.69 -2.95 2.77
C SER A 57 -7.08 -3.88 3.81
N CYS A 58 -6.10 -3.40 4.56
CA CYS A 58 -5.41 -4.18 5.59
C CYS A 58 -4.99 -3.30 6.77
N SER A 59 -4.41 -3.94 7.79
CA SER A 59 -4.11 -3.33 9.08
C SER A 59 -3.01 -2.28 9.05
N SER A 60 -2.09 -2.32 8.08
CA SER A 60 -0.99 -1.34 7.95
C SER A 60 -0.34 -1.40 6.57
N GLY A 61 0.48 -0.39 6.24
CA GLY A 61 1.33 -0.43 5.04
C GLY A 61 2.37 -1.55 5.11
N THR A 62 2.86 -1.91 6.30
CA THR A 62 3.76 -3.05 6.52
C THR A 62 3.07 -4.36 6.17
N ASP A 63 1.84 -4.56 6.66
CA ASP A 63 1.06 -5.75 6.32
C ASP A 63 0.64 -5.77 4.85
N ALA A 64 0.48 -4.61 4.21
CA ALA A 64 0.24 -4.53 2.76
C ALA A 64 1.41 -5.12 1.96
N LEU A 65 2.65 -4.75 2.30
CA LEU A 65 3.87 -5.32 1.70
C LEU A 65 3.98 -6.82 1.98
N LEU A 66 3.70 -7.24 3.21
CA LEU A 66 3.74 -8.64 3.61
C LEU A 66 2.70 -9.47 2.82
N LEU A 67 1.45 -9.00 2.74
CA LEU A 67 0.38 -9.65 1.98
C LEU A 67 0.72 -9.76 0.49
N ALA A 68 1.31 -8.72 -0.10
CA ALA A 68 1.73 -8.71 -1.49
C ALA A 68 2.78 -9.80 -1.76
N MET A 69 3.82 -9.88 -0.93
CA MET A 69 4.87 -10.89 -1.08
C MET A 69 4.35 -12.32 -0.81
N MET A 70 3.50 -12.50 0.20
CA MET A 70 2.85 -13.79 0.46
C MET A 70 1.98 -14.23 -0.71
N ALA A 71 1.27 -13.30 -1.35
CA ALA A 71 0.43 -13.59 -2.51
C ALA A 71 1.25 -14.04 -3.73
N LEU A 72 2.45 -13.49 -3.89
CA LEU A 72 3.41 -13.87 -4.93
C LEU A 72 4.27 -15.09 -4.59
N ASP A 73 3.98 -15.78 -3.48
CA ASP A 73 4.71 -16.96 -3.01
C ASP A 73 6.23 -16.69 -2.82
N ILE A 74 6.58 -15.53 -2.29
CA ILE A 74 7.95 -15.26 -1.83
C ILE A 74 8.25 -16.16 -0.63
N LYS A 75 9.38 -16.86 -0.68
CA LYS A 75 9.77 -17.92 0.27
C LYS A 75 11.14 -17.64 0.87
N PRO A 76 11.47 -18.32 1.98
CA PRO A 76 12.83 -18.26 2.53
C PRO A 76 13.90 -18.57 1.48
N GLY A 77 14.90 -17.70 1.40
CA GLY A 77 15.99 -17.78 0.43
C GLY A 77 15.74 -17.14 -0.93
N ASP A 78 14.49 -16.76 -1.26
CA ASP A 78 14.20 -15.95 -2.45
C ASP A 78 14.86 -14.57 -2.31
N GLU A 79 15.43 -14.04 -3.38
CA GLU A 79 15.95 -12.67 -3.42
C GLU A 79 14.88 -11.69 -3.90
N VAL A 80 14.82 -10.52 -3.26
CA VAL A 80 13.90 -9.43 -3.63
C VAL A 80 14.68 -8.12 -3.71
N ILE A 81 14.67 -7.52 -4.90
CA ILE A 81 15.36 -6.25 -5.16
C ILE A 81 14.59 -5.10 -4.51
N THR A 82 15.29 -4.23 -3.81
CA THR A 82 14.76 -2.94 -3.33
C THR A 82 15.89 -1.92 -3.18
N THR A 83 15.60 -0.76 -2.60
CA THR A 83 16.60 0.28 -2.32
C THR A 83 16.89 0.37 -0.82
N PRO A 84 18.14 0.71 -0.41
CA PRO A 84 18.45 0.96 1.00
C PRO A 84 17.91 2.32 1.48
N PHE A 85 17.55 3.23 0.57
CA PHE A 85 17.04 4.55 0.89
C PHE A 85 15.50 4.53 0.93
N THR A 86 14.96 3.99 2.02
CA THR A 86 13.52 3.82 2.26
C THR A 86 13.23 3.75 3.77
N PHE A 87 11.95 3.68 4.13
CA PHE A 87 11.55 3.26 5.47
C PHE A 87 11.83 1.76 5.64
N ILE A 88 12.21 1.36 6.86
CA ILE A 88 12.63 -0.02 7.14
C ILE A 88 11.60 -1.09 6.72
N ALA A 89 10.30 -0.77 6.73
CA ALA A 89 9.23 -1.72 6.39
C ALA A 89 9.45 -2.41 5.03
N THR A 90 9.98 -1.71 4.03
CA THR A 90 10.25 -2.29 2.71
C THR A 90 11.24 -3.46 2.79
N ALA A 91 12.31 -3.34 3.58
CA ALA A 91 13.33 -4.37 3.71
C ALA A 91 13.00 -5.39 4.81
N GLU A 92 12.42 -4.93 5.94
CA GLU A 92 12.10 -5.83 7.06
C GLU A 92 11.05 -6.87 6.70
N THR A 93 10.06 -6.53 5.87
CA THR A 93 9.02 -7.48 5.43
C THR A 93 9.59 -8.57 4.53
N ILE A 94 10.61 -8.26 3.71
CA ILE A 94 11.38 -9.26 2.95
C ILE A 94 12.07 -10.22 3.92
N ALA A 95 12.82 -9.67 4.86
CA ALA A 95 13.55 -10.45 5.86
C ALA A 95 12.60 -11.25 6.77
N PHE A 96 11.42 -10.70 7.10
CA PHE A 96 10.41 -11.37 7.92
C PHE A 96 9.91 -12.68 7.28
N LEU A 97 9.82 -12.73 5.94
CA LEU A 97 9.50 -13.95 5.20
C LEU A 97 10.69 -14.92 5.03
N GLY A 98 11.85 -14.58 5.58
CA GLY A 98 13.09 -15.35 5.39
C GLY A 98 13.71 -15.17 4.00
N ALA A 99 13.21 -14.24 3.20
CA ALA A 99 13.77 -13.85 1.92
C ALA A 99 14.95 -12.87 2.11
N VAL A 100 15.72 -12.64 1.08
CA VAL A 100 16.94 -11.83 1.12
C VAL A 100 16.70 -10.51 0.39
N PRO A 101 16.77 -9.36 1.09
CA PRO A 101 16.72 -8.06 0.42
C PRO A 101 18.02 -7.82 -0.36
N VAL A 102 17.90 -7.59 -1.66
CA VAL A 102 19.01 -7.26 -2.55
C VAL A 102 18.94 -5.76 -2.84
N PHE A 103 19.88 -5.00 -2.28
CA PHE A 103 19.87 -3.56 -2.40
C PHE A 103 20.46 -3.08 -3.72
N VAL A 104 19.74 -2.18 -4.36
CA VAL A 104 20.14 -1.38 -5.52
C VAL A 104 20.08 0.09 -5.13
N ASP A 105 21.12 0.82 -5.46
CA ASP A 105 21.24 2.24 -5.10
C ASP A 105 20.21 3.10 -5.83
N ILE A 106 20.02 4.31 -5.32
CA ILE A 106 19.09 5.30 -5.85
C ILE A 106 19.72 6.13 -6.98
N ASP A 107 18.86 6.73 -7.78
CA ASP A 107 19.19 7.87 -8.63
C ASP A 107 19.33 9.13 -7.77
N GLU A 108 20.42 9.87 -7.93
CA GLU A 108 20.78 11.03 -7.10
C GLU A 108 19.78 12.20 -7.18
N LYS A 109 18.97 12.25 -8.24
CA LYS A 109 18.02 13.35 -8.48
C LYS A 109 16.64 13.04 -7.93
N THR A 110 16.21 11.80 -8.08
CA THR A 110 14.84 11.36 -7.73
C THR A 110 14.76 10.70 -6.37
N TYR A 111 15.89 10.21 -5.84
CA TYR A 111 15.99 9.39 -4.62
C TYR A 111 15.22 8.06 -4.70
N ASN A 112 14.67 7.73 -5.86
CA ASN A 112 14.06 6.42 -6.14
C ASN A 112 15.12 5.46 -6.69
N ILE A 113 14.81 4.15 -6.65
CA ILE A 113 15.71 3.11 -7.18
C ILE A 113 16.18 3.45 -8.59
N ASP A 114 17.48 3.28 -8.87
CA ASP A 114 18.06 3.50 -10.20
C ASP A 114 17.82 2.27 -11.09
N PRO A 115 16.95 2.36 -12.11
CA PRO A 115 16.64 1.21 -12.96
C PRO A 115 17.86 0.65 -13.70
N SER A 116 18.87 1.48 -14.00
CA SER A 116 20.05 1.06 -14.72
C SER A 116 20.91 0.06 -13.95
N LYS A 117 20.76 0.02 -12.63
CA LYS A 117 21.51 -0.88 -11.72
C LYS A 117 20.75 -2.18 -11.40
N ILE A 118 19.45 -2.29 -11.78
CA ILE A 118 18.62 -3.45 -11.48
C ILE A 118 19.09 -4.68 -12.25
N GLU A 119 19.48 -4.54 -13.51
CA GLU A 119 19.87 -5.66 -14.37
C GLU A 119 21.08 -6.46 -13.86
N GLU A 120 21.89 -5.88 -12.97
CA GLU A 120 23.00 -6.59 -12.31
C GLU A 120 22.53 -7.61 -11.25
N LYS A 121 21.24 -7.59 -10.89
CA LYS A 121 20.62 -8.35 -9.78
C LYS A 121 19.47 -9.25 -10.22
N ILE A 122 19.41 -9.65 -11.47
CA ILE A 122 18.28 -10.37 -12.10
C ILE A 122 18.06 -11.81 -11.61
N SER A 123 18.89 -12.35 -10.74
CA SER A 123 18.64 -13.65 -10.07
C SER A 123 17.48 -13.59 -9.08
N SER A 124 17.01 -12.39 -8.77
CA SER A 124 15.92 -12.12 -7.82
C SER A 124 14.56 -12.56 -8.38
N LYS A 125 13.58 -12.71 -7.49
CA LYS A 125 12.20 -13.11 -7.83
C LYS A 125 11.26 -11.93 -8.03
N ALA A 126 11.52 -10.83 -7.33
CA ALA A 126 10.70 -9.64 -7.38
C ALA A 126 11.53 -8.35 -7.22
N ILE A 127 10.91 -7.24 -7.60
CA ILE A 127 11.42 -5.89 -7.38
C ILE A 127 10.39 -5.13 -6.55
N ILE A 128 10.83 -4.45 -5.49
CA ILE A 128 10.01 -3.51 -4.71
C ILE A 128 10.58 -2.09 -4.87
N PRO A 129 10.19 -1.36 -5.92
CA PRO A 129 10.51 0.05 -6.02
C PRO A 129 9.68 0.84 -5.00
N VAL A 130 10.28 1.89 -4.44
CA VAL A 130 9.64 2.79 -3.48
C VAL A 130 9.39 4.13 -4.16
N SER A 131 8.14 4.60 -4.13
CA SER A 131 7.77 5.91 -4.66
C SER A 131 7.94 6.98 -3.58
N LEU A 132 9.21 7.32 -3.32
CA LEU A 132 9.62 8.16 -2.19
C LEU A 132 9.19 9.62 -2.39
N TYR A 133 8.83 10.29 -1.29
CA TYR A 133 8.45 11.71 -1.25
C TYR A 133 7.27 12.08 -2.18
N GLY A 134 6.44 11.13 -2.55
CA GLY A 134 5.29 11.37 -3.43
C GLY A 134 5.61 11.33 -4.92
N GLN A 135 6.83 10.99 -5.29
CA GLN A 135 7.25 10.82 -6.68
C GLN A 135 7.33 9.34 -7.04
N PRO A 136 6.55 8.86 -8.02
CA PRO A 136 6.71 7.51 -8.54
C PRO A 136 8.12 7.25 -9.06
N ALA A 137 8.64 6.04 -8.88
CA ALA A 137 9.86 5.62 -9.54
C ALA A 137 9.67 5.56 -11.06
N ASP A 138 10.74 5.34 -11.84
CA ASP A 138 10.65 5.18 -13.31
C ASP A 138 9.99 3.83 -13.64
N MET A 139 8.65 3.81 -13.49
CA MET A 139 7.86 2.59 -13.60
C MET A 139 7.95 1.93 -14.96
N GLU A 140 8.08 2.73 -16.02
CA GLU A 140 8.19 2.20 -17.38
C GLU A 140 9.49 1.39 -17.56
N LYS A 141 10.63 1.91 -17.11
CA LYS A 141 11.90 1.19 -17.18
C LYS A 141 11.90 -0.04 -16.28
N ILE A 142 11.37 0.10 -15.05
CA ILE A 142 11.29 -1.02 -14.10
C ILE A 142 10.43 -2.13 -14.67
N GLN A 143 9.25 -1.80 -15.23
CA GLN A 143 8.35 -2.80 -15.82
C GLN A 143 8.97 -3.48 -17.04
N ASN A 144 9.71 -2.75 -17.88
CA ASN A 144 10.42 -3.32 -19.02
C ASN A 144 11.50 -4.31 -18.58
N ILE A 145 12.28 -3.98 -17.53
CA ILE A 145 13.26 -4.90 -16.95
C ILE A 145 12.57 -6.13 -16.35
N ALA A 146 11.52 -5.93 -15.58
CA ALA A 146 10.76 -6.99 -14.95
C ALA A 146 10.19 -7.98 -15.99
N ASN A 147 9.59 -7.46 -17.06
CA ASN A 147 9.05 -8.27 -18.17
C ASN A 147 10.16 -9.07 -18.87
N LYS A 148 11.30 -8.43 -19.16
CA LYS A 148 12.45 -9.07 -19.80
C LYS A 148 13.00 -10.25 -19.01
N HIS A 149 12.99 -10.15 -17.68
CA HIS A 149 13.60 -11.12 -16.77
C HIS A 149 12.58 -11.94 -15.97
N ASN A 150 11.28 -11.82 -16.28
CA ASN A 150 10.17 -12.50 -15.59
C ASN A 150 10.16 -12.25 -14.07
N LEU A 151 10.46 -11.02 -13.66
CA LEU A 151 10.42 -10.59 -12.28
C LEU A 151 9.02 -10.05 -11.94
N LYS A 152 8.60 -10.19 -10.69
CA LYS A 152 7.38 -9.57 -10.17
C LYS A 152 7.67 -8.16 -9.68
N VAL A 153 6.70 -7.25 -9.80
CA VAL A 153 6.84 -5.87 -9.34
C VAL A 153 5.79 -5.57 -8.27
N ILE A 154 6.26 -5.19 -7.08
CA ILE A 154 5.43 -4.71 -5.97
C ILE A 154 5.79 -3.24 -5.73
N ILE A 155 4.85 -2.33 -5.90
CA ILE A 155 5.10 -0.91 -5.65
C ILE A 155 4.91 -0.60 -4.15
N ASP A 156 5.93 -0.06 -3.52
CA ASP A 156 5.78 0.57 -2.21
C ASP A 156 5.39 2.04 -2.40
N GLY A 157 4.07 2.26 -2.46
CA GLY A 157 3.44 3.57 -2.63
C GLY A 157 3.04 4.24 -1.31
N ALA A 158 3.66 3.87 -0.18
CA ALA A 158 3.30 4.41 1.14
C ALA A 158 3.45 5.94 1.26
N GLN A 159 4.12 6.61 0.32
CA GLN A 159 4.31 8.06 0.31
C GLN A 159 3.71 8.74 -0.93
N SER A 160 3.15 7.98 -1.88
CA SER A 160 2.79 8.48 -3.22
C SER A 160 1.31 8.31 -3.58
N PHE A 161 0.46 7.96 -2.62
CA PHE A 161 -0.96 7.77 -2.90
C PHE A 161 -1.56 8.93 -3.69
N GLY A 162 -2.16 8.62 -4.85
CA GLY A 162 -2.74 9.59 -5.77
C GLY A 162 -1.74 10.31 -6.68
N SER A 163 -0.44 10.03 -6.63
CA SER A 163 0.52 10.49 -7.63
C SER A 163 0.36 9.71 -8.95
N THR A 164 0.89 10.27 -10.02
CA THR A 164 0.80 9.66 -11.36
C THR A 164 2.15 9.66 -12.06
N PHE A 165 2.41 8.62 -12.84
CA PHE A 165 3.51 8.53 -13.79
C PHE A 165 2.93 8.22 -15.18
N ASN A 166 3.22 9.04 -16.20
CA ASN A 166 2.65 8.94 -17.53
C ASN A 166 1.10 8.83 -17.52
N ASN A 167 0.41 9.64 -16.70
CA ASN A 167 -1.04 9.66 -16.49
C ASN A 167 -1.65 8.37 -15.92
N ILE A 168 -0.84 7.42 -15.46
CA ILE A 168 -1.27 6.24 -14.74
C ILE A 168 -0.99 6.47 -13.26
N THR A 169 -1.95 6.18 -12.40
CA THR A 169 -1.75 6.31 -10.94
C THR A 169 -0.67 5.32 -10.46
N ASP A 170 0.13 5.73 -9.48
CA ASP A 170 1.16 4.89 -8.89
C ASP A 170 0.59 3.55 -8.39
N SER A 171 -0.64 3.57 -7.88
CA SER A 171 -1.36 2.40 -7.40
C SER A 171 -1.81 1.40 -8.50
N ALA A 172 -1.69 1.76 -9.79
CA ALA A 172 -2.08 0.92 -10.93
C ALA A 172 -0.88 0.36 -11.71
N TRP A 173 0.34 0.55 -11.21
CA TRP A 173 1.55 -0.04 -11.76
C TRP A 173 1.94 -1.36 -11.07
N GLY A 174 2.74 -2.17 -11.76
CA GLY A 174 3.25 -3.44 -11.24
C GLY A 174 2.23 -4.58 -11.22
N ASP A 175 2.60 -5.72 -10.66
CA ASP A 175 1.69 -6.84 -10.38
C ASP A 175 0.79 -6.51 -9.17
N ILE A 176 1.37 -5.85 -8.18
CA ILE A 176 0.72 -5.40 -6.94
C ILE A 176 1.27 -4.02 -6.57
N SER A 177 0.42 -3.12 -6.11
CA SER A 177 0.83 -1.88 -5.46
C SER A 177 0.31 -1.83 -4.03
N THR A 178 1.06 -1.18 -3.14
CA THR A 178 0.71 -1.05 -1.73
C THR A 178 0.70 0.41 -1.31
N THR A 179 -0.11 0.77 -0.31
CA THR A 179 0.05 2.06 0.37
C THR A 179 -0.28 1.96 1.85
N SER A 180 0.07 2.99 2.59
CA SER A 180 -0.14 3.12 4.03
C SER A 180 -1.15 4.21 4.31
N PHE A 181 -2.03 3.95 5.26
CA PHE A 181 -2.96 4.93 5.82
C PHE A 181 -2.56 5.39 7.23
N PHE A 182 -1.28 5.19 7.62
CA PHE A 182 -0.76 5.80 8.85
C PHE A 182 -1.11 7.30 8.90
N PRO A 183 -1.43 7.88 10.08
CA PRO A 183 -2.04 9.23 10.17
C PRO A 183 -1.32 10.33 9.41
N ALA A 184 0.02 10.29 9.33
CA ALA A 184 0.84 11.29 8.64
C ALA A 184 1.05 11.00 7.14
N LYS A 185 0.43 9.97 6.57
CA LYS A 185 0.51 9.65 5.14
C LYS A 185 -0.41 10.54 4.32
N PRO A 186 -0.22 10.60 2.97
CA PRO A 186 -1.04 11.45 2.09
C PRO A 186 -2.54 11.28 2.30
N LEU A 187 -3.04 10.06 2.44
CA LEU A 187 -4.36 9.73 2.94
C LEU A 187 -4.19 8.91 4.23
N GLY A 188 -4.44 9.53 5.39
CA GLY A 188 -4.21 8.91 6.69
C GLY A 188 -5.51 8.69 7.47
N CYS A 189 -5.66 7.53 8.12
CA CYS A 189 -6.71 7.24 9.09
C CYS A 189 -6.34 7.75 10.51
N PHE A 190 -7.06 7.35 11.52
CA PHE A 190 -6.82 7.73 12.93
C PHE A 190 -6.20 6.59 13.74
N GLY A 191 -5.38 5.79 13.10
CA GLY A 191 -4.64 4.66 13.61
C GLY A 191 -3.81 4.05 12.50
N ASP A 192 -3.55 2.75 12.58
CA ASP A 192 -2.90 2.03 11.50
C ASP A 192 -3.90 1.63 10.41
N GLY A 193 -3.41 1.54 9.19
CA GLY A 193 -4.15 1.09 8.03
C GLY A 193 -3.27 1.01 6.79
N GLY A 194 -3.73 0.25 5.83
CA GLY A 194 -3.09 0.09 4.54
C GLY A 194 -4.03 -0.51 3.50
N VAL A 195 -3.56 -0.62 2.29
CA VAL A 195 -4.30 -1.27 1.19
C VAL A 195 -3.33 -1.83 0.18
N VAL A 196 -3.74 -2.91 -0.46
CA VAL A 196 -3.07 -3.55 -1.59
C VAL A 196 -3.95 -3.39 -2.82
N PHE A 197 -3.35 -3.04 -3.95
CA PHE A 197 -4.03 -2.91 -5.24
C PHE A 197 -3.48 -3.93 -6.23
N THR A 198 -4.34 -4.47 -7.07
CA THR A 198 -3.94 -5.34 -8.18
C THR A 198 -5.04 -5.39 -9.24
N ASP A 199 -4.66 -5.69 -10.48
CA ASP A 199 -5.59 -5.97 -11.57
C ASP A 199 -5.84 -7.47 -11.78
N ASN A 200 -5.12 -8.31 -11.03
CA ASN A 200 -5.20 -9.77 -11.11
C ASN A 200 -6.18 -10.33 -10.07
N GLU A 201 -7.24 -10.97 -10.55
CA GLU A 201 -8.31 -11.54 -9.69
C GLU A 201 -7.79 -12.64 -8.76
N GLU A 202 -6.90 -13.50 -9.24
CA GLU A 202 -6.36 -14.61 -8.43
C GLU A 202 -5.52 -14.08 -7.27
N LEU A 203 -4.69 -13.05 -7.53
CA LEU A 203 -3.93 -12.39 -6.47
C LEU A 203 -4.84 -11.66 -5.48
N ALA A 204 -5.89 -10.99 -5.97
CA ALA A 204 -6.86 -10.31 -5.11
C ALA A 204 -7.56 -11.28 -4.16
N GLU A 205 -8.09 -12.40 -4.68
CA GLU A 205 -8.75 -13.43 -3.86
C GLU A 205 -7.78 -14.09 -2.87
N LYS A 206 -6.53 -14.33 -3.29
CA LYS A 206 -5.50 -14.86 -2.40
C LYS A 206 -5.18 -13.87 -1.26
N MET A 207 -5.03 -12.57 -1.55
CA MET A 207 -4.77 -11.54 -0.55
C MET A 207 -5.96 -11.34 0.41
N LYS A 208 -7.20 -11.36 -0.10
CA LYS A 208 -8.41 -11.36 0.75
C LYS A 208 -8.44 -12.52 1.74
N SER A 209 -8.02 -13.71 1.30
CA SER A 209 -7.90 -14.88 2.18
C SER A 209 -6.77 -14.73 3.19
N LEU A 210 -5.58 -14.34 2.74
CA LEU A 210 -4.38 -14.19 3.57
C LEU A 210 -4.58 -13.19 4.72
N ARG A 211 -5.27 -12.05 4.48
CA ARG A 211 -5.55 -11.03 5.51
C ARG A 211 -6.48 -11.50 6.64
N VAL A 212 -7.16 -12.62 6.47
CA VAL A 212 -8.06 -13.25 7.45
C VAL A 212 -7.60 -14.66 7.81
N HIS A 213 -6.32 -14.83 8.11
CA HIS A 213 -5.69 -16.10 8.51
C HIS A 213 -5.72 -17.21 7.45
N GLY A 214 -5.76 -16.85 6.17
CA GLY A 214 -5.83 -17.84 5.07
C GLY A 214 -7.20 -18.49 4.91
N GLN A 215 -8.27 -17.88 5.43
CA GLN A 215 -9.60 -18.45 5.52
C GLN A 215 -10.46 -18.15 4.29
N ARG A 216 -11.17 -19.21 3.77
CA ARG A 216 -12.31 -19.10 2.84
C ARG A 216 -13.35 -20.20 3.07
N TYR A 217 -13.76 -20.58 4.20
CA TYR A 217 -14.47 -21.75 4.70
C TYR A 217 -13.54 -22.74 5.42
N HIS A 218 -12.34 -22.97 4.88
CA HIS A 218 -11.25 -23.73 5.50
C HIS A 218 -9.97 -22.93 5.32
N HIS A 219 -9.03 -23.04 6.26
CA HIS A 219 -7.71 -22.40 6.16
C HIS A 219 -6.91 -23.06 5.02
N LYS A 220 -6.93 -22.43 3.85
CA LYS A 220 -6.22 -22.90 2.65
C LYS A 220 -4.75 -22.46 2.67
N TYR A 221 -4.47 -21.33 3.30
CA TYR A 221 -3.15 -20.73 3.39
C TYR A 221 -2.79 -20.43 4.84
N ILE A 222 -1.50 -20.32 5.13
CA ILE A 222 -1.04 -19.65 6.34
C ILE A 222 -1.11 -18.15 6.07
N GLY A 223 -1.97 -17.46 6.78
CA GLY A 223 -2.21 -16.03 6.62
C GLY A 223 -1.94 -15.25 7.90
N ILE A 224 -2.36 -13.99 7.91
CA ILE A 224 -2.21 -13.08 9.04
C ILE A 224 -3.57 -12.53 9.49
N GLY A 225 -3.64 -12.00 10.71
CA GLY A 225 -4.77 -11.21 11.19
C GLY A 225 -4.62 -9.75 10.77
N GLY A 226 -4.62 -9.49 9.46
CA GLY A 226 -4.26 -8.22 8.84
C GLY A 226 -5.44 -7.39 8.34
N ARG A 227 -6.59 -7.41 9.01
CA ARG A 227 -7.79 -6.63 8.61
C ARG A 227 -7.65 -5.16 8.98
N LEU A 228 -8.24 -4.28 8.17
CA LEU A 228 -8.51 -2.90 8.57
C LEU A 228 -9.75 -2.87 9.48
N ASP A 229 -9.71 -2.07 10.56
CA ASP A 229 -10.86 -1.87 11.42
C ASP A 229 -11.92 -0.98 10.76
N THR A 230 -13.20 -1.29 10.97
CA THR A 230 -14.33 -0.56 10.37
C THR A 230 -14.31 0.93 10.73
N ILE A 231 -13.91 1.30 11.94
CA ILE A 231 -13.78 2.71 12.36
C ILE A 231 -12.75 3.44 11.49
N GLN A 232 -11.62 2.81 11.18
CA GLN A 232 -10.61 3.44 10.33
C GLN A 232 -11.12 3.60 8.88
N ALA A 233 -11.86 2.63 8.38
CA ALA A 233 -12.50 2.72 7.07
C ALA A 233 -13.52 3.85 7.00
N ALA A 234 -14.32 4.06 8.05
CA ALA A 234 -15.27 5.17 8.14
C ALA A 234 -14.57 6.53 8.05
N VAL A 235 -13.46 6.71 8.77
CA VAL A 235 -12.61 7.93 8.68
C VAL A 235 -12.06 8.11 7.27
N LEU A 236 -11.53 7.05 6.66
CA LEU A 236 -10.95 7.10 5.32
C LEU A 236 -11.98 7.41 4.23
N ASN A 237 -13.20 6.88 4.35
CA ASN A 237 -14.31 7.18 3.44
C ASN A 237 -14.66 8.68 3.42
N VAL A 238 -14.67 9.33 4.56
CA VAL A 238 -14.86 10.78 4.64
C VAL A 238 -13.68 11.52 4.01
N LYS A 239 -12.46 11.20 4.40
CA LYS A 239 -11.27 11.89 3.90
C LYS A 239 -11.06 11.73 2.40
N LEU A 240 -11.33 10.54 1.84
CA LEU A 240 -11.15 10.26 0.42
C LEU A 240 -12.08 11.12 -0.46
N LYS A 241 -13.31 11.43 -0.01
CA LYS A 241 -14.22 12.34 -0.72
C LYS A 241 -13.59 13.72 -0.95
N HIS A 242 -12.79 14.18 0.00
CA HIS A 242 -12.18 15.51 -0.04
C HIS A 242 -10.77 15.49 -0.64
N TYR A 243 -10.15 14.33 -0.72
CA TYR A 243 -8.73 14.16 -1.06
C TYR A 243 -8.31 14.83 -2.37
N LYS A 244 -9.14 14.80 -3.41
CA LYS A 244 -8.85 15.48 -4.70
C LYS A 244 -8.70 17.00 -4.56
N LYS A 245 -9.38 17.62 -3.57
CA LYS A 245 -9.30 19.06 -3.30
C LYS A 245 -8.08 19.37 -2.45
N ASP A 246 -7.77 18.50 -1.48
CA ASP A 246 -6.66 18.68 -0.53
C ASP A 246 -5.30 18.47 -1.19
N LYS A 247 -5.25 17.69 -2.26
CA LYS A 247 -4.04 17.39 -3.05
C LYS A 247 -3.50 18.60 -3.85
N LYS A 248 -4.26 19.71 -3.93
CA LYS A 248 -3.84 20.94 -4.59
C LYS A 248 -2.97 21.79 -3.67
#